data_7cf2ce8092b22305222a4fb6f422dbfa
#
_entry.id   7cf2ce8092b22305222a4fb6f422dbfa
#
_cell.length_a   1.000
_cell.length_b   1.000
_cell.length_c   1.000
_cell.angle_alpha   90.00
_cell.angle_beta   90.00
_cell.angle_gamma   90.00
#
_symmetry.space_group_name_H-M   'P 1'
#
loop_
_entity.id
_entity.type
_entity.pdbx_description
1 polymer ?
#
loop_
_entity_poly.entity_id
_entity_poly.type
_entity_poly.pdbx_seq_one_letter_code
_entity_poly.pdbx_strand_id
1 'polypeptide(L)' 'MFKEREELIYDLIFSEITEYKINISEYIEDIYKYDRFIDDIKSVLKKSKVAIIKEKVDLEETNVIWNLKVKK' A
#
# COMPACT_ATOMS: atom_id res chain seq x y z
N MET A 1 -8.04 2.76 -16.38
CA MET A 1 -7.27 1.53 -16.12
C MET A 1 -6.55 1.65 -14.79
N PHE A 2 -6.57 0.59 -14.02
CA PHE A 2 -5.96 0.60 -12.69
C PHE A 2 -4.52 0.10 -12.74
N LYS A 3 -3.71 0.58 -11.80
CA LYS A 3 -2.35 0.08 -11.63
C LYS A 3 -2.38 -1.34 -11.07
N GLU A 4 -1.36 -2.11 -11.36
CA GLU A 4 -1.26 -3.48 -10.85
C GLU A 4 -0.59 -3.52 -9.49
N ARG A 5 -1.22 -4.21 -8.56
CA ARG A 5 -0.70 -4.30 -7.19
C ARG A 5 0.60 -5.11 -7.10
N GLU A 6 0.87 -5.97 -8.07
CA GLU A 6 2.10 -6.76 -8.12
C GLU A 6 3.33 -5.87 -8.20
N GLU A 7 3.25 -4.78 -8.97
CA GLU A 7 4.34 -3.82 -9.08
C GLU A 7 4.59 -3.12 -7.75
N LEU A 8 3.52 -2.74 -7.07
CA LEU A 8 3.61 -2.12 -5.75
C LEU A 8 4.25 -3.08 -4.74
N ILE A 9 3.81 -4.32 -4.74
CA ILE A 9 4.32 -5.35 -3.84
C ILE A 9 5.80 -5.57 -4.09
N TYR A 10 6.21 -5.66 -5.35
CA TYR A 10 7.61 -5.84 -5.72
C TYR A 10 8.45 -4.69 -5.16
N ASP A 11 8.00 -3.45 -5.35
CA ASP A 11 8.69 -2.27 -4.84
C ASP A 11 8.80 -2.31 -3.32
N LEU A 12 7.71 -2.63 -2.64
CA LEU A 12 7.66 -2.68 -1.18
C LEU A 12 8.65 -3.71 -0.61
N ILE A 13 8.92 -4.78 -1.33
CA ILE A 13 9.80 -5.85 -0.86
C ILE A 13 11.24 -5.67 -1.30
N PHE A 14 11.46 -5.32 -2.57
CA PHE A 14 12.78 -5.41 -3.19
C PHE A 14 13.48 -4.07 -3.46
N SER A 15 12.77 -2.96 -3.50
CA SER A 15 13.44 -1.68 -3.71
C SER A 15 14.09 -1.18 -2.43
N GLU A 16 14.95 -0.18 -2.54
CA GLU A 16 15.59 0.45 -1.38
C GLU A 16 14.72 1.51 -0.72
N ILE A 17 13.59 1.82 -1.33
CA ILE A 17 12.66 2.83 -0.82
C ILE A 17 11.99 2.29 0.45
N THR A 18 11.91 3.14 1.47
CA THR A 18 11.30 2.78 2.74
C THR A 18 10.09 3.62 3.08
N GLU A 19 9.88 4.74 2.41
CA GLU A 19 8.74 5.61 2.64
C GLU A 19 7.90 5.71 1.36
N TYR A 20 6.60 5.48 1.51
CA TYR A 20 5.68 5.43 0.40
C TYR A 20 4.46 6.31 0.64
N LYS A 21 3.98 6.92 -0.44
CA LYS A 21 2.69 7.58 -0.46
C LYS A 21 1.87 6.90 -1.56
N ILE A 22 1.00 6.01 -1.16
CA ILE A 22 0.25 5.14 -2.06
C ILE A 22 -1.16 5.67 -2.22
N ASN A 23 -1.54 6.02 -3.45
CA ASN A 23 -2.92 6.38 -3.75
C ASN A 23 -3.67 5.10 -4.10
N ILE A 24 -4.39 4.55 -3.12
CA ILE A 24 -5.12 3.29 -3.27
C ILE A 24 -6.18 3.39 -4.39
N SER A 25 -6.71 4.58 -4.60
CA SER A 25 -7.71 4.80 -5.66
C SER A 25 -7.18 4.50 -7.06
N GLU A 26 -5.87 4.46 -7.24
CA GLU A 26 -5.25 4.08 -8.52
C GLU A 26 -5.22 2.57 -8.74
N TYR A 27 -5.50 1.77 -7.72
CA TYR A 27 -5.42 0.31 -7.76
C TYR A 27 -6.76 -0.40 -7.72
N ILE A 28 -7.78 0.22 -7.14
CA ILE A 28 -9.09 -0.42 -6.95
C ILE A 28 -10.22 0.49 -7.43
N GLU A 29 -11.28 -0.13 -7.95
CA GLU A 29 -12.45 0.60 -8.44
C GLU A 29 -13.32 1.10 -7.29
N ASP A 30 -13.60 0.24 -6.32
CA ASP A 30 -14.44 0.57 -5.17
C ASP A 30 -13.58 1.04 -4.00
N ILE A 31 -13.47 2.37 -3.84
CA ILE A 31 -12.61 2.95 -2.81
C ILE A 31 -13.09 2.65 -1.39
N TYR A 32 -14.35 2.25 -1.21
CA TYR A 32 -14.86 1.88 0.10
C TYR A 32 -14.25 0.56 0.60
N LYS A 33 -13.60 -0.17 -0.28
CA LYS A 33 -12.90 -1.42 0.07
C LYS A 33 -11.40 -1.21 0.24
N TYR A 34 -10.96 0.01 0.53
CA TYR A 34 -9.55 0.32 0.69
C TYR A 34 -8.91 -0.47 1.85
N ASP A 35 -9.69 -0.76 2.89
CA ASP A 35 -9.21 -1.53 4.03
C ASP A 35 -8.80 -2.95 3.63
N ARG A 36 -9.55 -3.57 2.72
CA ARG A 36 -9.21 -4.91 2.19
C ARG A 36 -7.92 -4.88 1.39
N PHE A 37 -7.75 -3.83 0.59
CA PHE A 37 -6.52 -3.65 -0.17
C PHE A 37 -5.32 -3.54 0.78
N ILE A 38 -5.44 -2.72 1.82
CA ILE A 38 -4.40 -2.56 2.83
C ILE A 38 -4.10 -3.89 3.53
N ASP A 39 -5.13 -4.62 3.93
CA ASP A 39 -4.95 -5.91 4.61
C ASP A 39 -4.24 -6.93 3.71
N ASP A 40 -4.60 -6.97 2.43
CA ASP A 40 -3.96 -7.86 1.47
C ASP A 40 -2.47 -7.55 1.32
N ILE A 41 -2.13 -6.27 1.17
CA ILE A 41 -0.74 -5.84 1.06
C ILE A 41 0.02 -6.15 2.35
N LYS A 42 -0.56 -5.85 3.51
CA LYS A 42 0.06 -6.14 4.80
C LYS A 42 0.35 -7.63 4.97
N SER A 43 -0.57 -8.47 4.52
CA SER A 43 -0.41 -9.92 4.60
C SER A 43 0.82 -10.38 3.81
N VAL A 44 0.99 -9.85 2.61
CA VAL A 44 2.14 -10.17 1.77
C VAL A 44 3.44 -9.67 2.40
N LEU A 45 3.44 -8.44 2.92
CA LEU A 45 4.60 -7.86 3.58
C LEU A 45 5.04 -8.69 4.78
N LYS A 46 4.08 -9.17 5.57
CA LYS A 46 4.36 -10.00 6.72
C LYS A 46 5.05 -11.31 6.31
N LYS A 47 4.55 -11.94 5.25
CA LYS A 47 5.15 -13.17 4.72
C LYS A 47 6.55 -12.94 4.18
N SER A 48 6.82 -11.76 3.67
CA SER A 48 8.12 -11.38 3.12
C SER A 48 9.05 -10.77 4.17
N LYS A 49 8.63 -10.76 5.44
CA LYS A 49 9.41 -10.24 6.57
C LYS A 49 9.75 -8.75 6.45
N VAL A 50 8.86 -7.99 5.82
CA VAL A 50 8.94 -6.54 5.76
C VAL A 50 8.10 -5.98 6.89
N ALA A 51 8.72 -5.25 7.81
CA ALA A 51 8.01 -4.69 8.95
C ALA A 51 7.44 -3.32 8.63
N ILE A 52 6.23 -3.05 9.09
CA ILE A 52 5.62 -1.73 8.99
C ILE A 52 5.98 -0.95 10.25
N ILE A 53 6.69 0.16 10.07
CA ILE A 53 7.11 1.01 11.18
C ILE A 53 6.06 2.06 11.50
N LYS A 54 5.44 2.62 10.45
CA LYS A 54 4.46 3.68 10.61
C LYS A 54 3.52 3.66 9.41
N GLU A 55 2.24 3.93 9.66
CA GLU A 55 1.26 4.05 8.58
C GLU A 55 0.17 5.03 8.98
N LYS A 56 -0.39 5.68 7.96
CA LYS A 56 -1.51 6.59 8.14
C LYS A 56 -2.34 6.60 6.87
N VAL A 57 -3.65 6.53 7.00
CA VAL A 57 -4.57 6.62 5.88
C VAL A 57 -5.25 7.97 5.91
N ASP A 58 -5.14 8.72 4.82
CA ASP A 58 -5.80 10.00 4.64
C ASP A 58 -6.89 9.86 3.59
N LEU A 59 -8.11 10.27 3.94
CA LEU A 59 -9.24 10.26 3.02
C LEU A 59 -9.39 11.66 2.43
N GLU A 60 -9.10 11.79 1.14
CA GLU A 60 -9.17 13.07 0.42
C GLU A 60 -10.17 12.96 -0.71
N GLU A 61 -11.35 13.56 -0.53
CA GLU A 61 -12.42 13.56 -1.53
C GLU A 61 -12.64 12.19 -2.19
N THR A 62 -12.09 12.01 -3.39
CA THR A 62 -12.22 10.76 -4.14
C THR A 62 -10.97 9.88 -4.03
N ASN A 63 -9.99 10.31 -3.27
CA ASN A 63 -8.72 9.58 -3.13
C ASN A 63 -8.52 9.04 -1.72
N VAL A 64 -7.93 7.87 -1.66
CA VAL A 64 -7.51 7.26 -0.39
C VAL A 64 -5.98 7.15 -0.43
N ILE A 65 -5.31 7.92 0.40
CA ILE A 65 -3.85 7.98 0.44
C ILE A 65 -3.35 7.19 1.65
N TRP A 66 -2.52 6.20 1.38
CA TRP A 66 -1.89 5.37 2.41
C TRP A 66 -0.41 5.74 2.51
N ASN A 67 -0.08 6.46 3.57
CA ASN A 67 1.31 6.83 3.87
C ASN A 67 1.92 5.70 4.69
N LEU A 68 3.03 5.15 4.21
CA LEU A 68 3.60 3.93 4.75
C LEU A 68 5.10 4.05 4.90
N LYS A 69 5.62 3.65 6.06
CA LYS A 69 7.05 3.53 6.28
C LYS A 69 7.35 2.10 6.68
N VAL A 70 8.28 1.48 5.97
CA VAL A 70 8.65 0.08 6.17
C VAL A 70 10.13 -0.08 6.51
N LYS A 71 10.43 -1.22 7.13
CA LYS A 71 11.80 -1.64 7.37
C LYS A 71 11.99 -3.00 6.71
N LYS A 72 12.94 -3.03 5.80
CA LYS A 72 13.22 -4.23 5.00
C LYS A 72 14.39 -5.04 5.53
#